data_38634be1e67d559d0dbeed35be65348a
#
_entry.id   38634be1e67d559d0dbeed35be65348a
#
_cell.length_a   1.000
_cell.length_b   1.000
_cell.length_c   1.000
_cell.angle_alpha   90.00
_cell.angle_beta   90.00
_cell.angle_gamma   90.00
#
_symmetry.space_group_name_H-M   'P 1'
#
loop_
_entity.id
_entity.type
_entity.pdbx_description
1 polymer ?
#
loop_
_entity_poly.entity_id
_entity_poly.type
_entity_poly.pdbx_seq_one_letter_code
_entity_poly.pdbx_strand_id
1 'polypeptide(L)'
;MRRKVIAGNWKMNMLPNEAMDYITKLSKLVKDTENEVILCVPYTDLFYALMHAQDTNIKIGAQNMHFAEKGAYTGEVSGKMLKVIGVEYVIIGHSERRQYFNETDESVNKKVKAAFENELKPIVCVGETLEQRESGLTEKIITNQTRLALDGLSNAQVKNVIIAYEPIWAIGTGKTATSEDANNSIKAIRADIKKIYGDEVAEDVIIQYGGSVKSTNAKELFETSDIDGGLVGGASLIPEEFAKIVNYNK
;
A
#
# COMPACT_ATOMS: atom_id res chain seq x y z
N MET A 1 5.06 18.68 -7.72
CA MET A 1 4.86 17.26 -8.16
C MET A 1 4.77 16.43 -6.88
N ARG A 2 3.80 15.53 -6.75
CA ARG A 2 3.67 14.66 -5.57
C ARG A 2 4.86 13.71 -5.46
N ARG A 3 5.27 13.36 -4.23
CA ARG A 3 6.32 12.37 -3.99
C ARG A 3 5.90 11.01 -4.54
N LYS A 4 6.84 10.21 -5.00
CA LYS A 4 6.59 8.83 -5.44
C LYS A 4 6.91 7.85 -4.32
N VAL A 5 5.97 6.94 -4.06
CA VAL A 5 6.08 5.93 -3.00
C VAL A 5 5.96 4.54 -3.62
N ILE A 6 7.00 3.73 -3.48
CA ILE A 6 7.05 2.37 -4.02
C ILE A 6 7.10 1.40 -2.84
N ALA A 7 5.99 0.69 -2.64
CA ALA A 7 5.83 -0.27 -1.55
C ALA A 7 5.84 -1.70 -2.09
N GLY A 8 6.69 -2.56 -1.53
CA GLY A 8 6.69 -3.99 -1.79
C GLY A 8 5.79 -4.71 -0.79
N ASN A 9 4.77 -5.41 -1.25
CA ASN A 9 3.97 -6.32 -0.46
C ASN A 9 4.45 -7.75 -0.69
N TRP A 10 5.19 -8.30 0.26
CA TRP A 10 5.73 -9.66 0.14
C TRP A 10 4.66 -10.74 0.26
N LYS A 11 3.46 -10.39 0.74
CA LYS A 11 2.41 -11.35 1.04
C LYS A 11 2.92 -12.44 1.99
N MET A 12 2.52 -13.69 1.82
CA MET A 12 2.98 -14.82 2.63
C MET A 12 4.21 -15.47 1.97
N ASN A 13 5.31 -14.74 1.93
CA ASN A 13 6.58 -15.20 1.37
C ASN A 13 7.74 -14.71 2.25
N MET A 14 8.91 -15.28 2.05
CA MET A 14 10.17 -15.05 2.74
C MET A 14 10.20 -15.65 4.15
N LEU A 15 11.38 -16.02 4.54
CA LEU A 15 11.75 -16.40 5.89
C LEU A 15 12.69 -15.33 6.48
N PRO A 16 12.85 -15.23 7.80
CA PRO A 16 13.67 -14.20 8.43
C PRO A 16 15.09 -14.04 7.87
N ASN A 17 15.76 -15.15 7.59
CA ASN A 17 17.11 -15.14 6.98
C ASN A 17 17.09 -14.61 5.54
N GLU A 18 16.06 -14.97 4.75
CA GLU A 18 15.88 -14.48 3.38
C GLU A 18 15.59 -12.98 3.38
N ALA A 19 14.78 -12.50 4.34
CA ALA A 19 14.48 -11.08 4.51
C ALA A 19 15.74 -10.25 4.79
N MET A 20 16.65 -10.77 5.63
CA MET A 20 17.93 -10.13 5.96
C MET A 20 18.80 -9.96 4.71
N ASP A 21 18.98 -11.04 3.95
CA ASP A 21 19.78 -11.04 2.72
C ASP A 21 19.18 -10.13 1.65
N TYR A 22 17.86 -10.17 1.52
CA TYR A 22 17.09 -9.32 0.60
C TYR A 22 17.32 -7.84 0.89
N ILE A 23 17.10 -7.40 2.13
CA ILE A 23 17.20 -5.98 2.52
C ILE A 23 18.65 -5.49 2.38
N THR A 24 19.64 -6.30 2.79
CA THR A 24 21.05 -5.98 2.62
C THR A 24 21.42 -5.77 1.15
N LYS A 25 20.83 -6.52 0.24
CA LYS A 25 21.04 -6.39 -1.21
C LYS A 25 20.30 -5.19 -1.78
N LEU A 26 19.00 -5.06 -1.46
CA LEU A 26 18.16 -3.98 -1.96
C LEU A 26 18.70 -2.60 -1.53
N SER A 27 19.14 -2.44 -0.29
CA SER A 27 19.62 -1.16 0.23
C SER A 27 20.75 -0.56 -0.60
N LYS A 28 21.64 -1.40 -1.14
CA LYS A 28 22.72 -0.98 -2.03
C LYS A 28 22.21 -0.51 -3.39
N LEU A 29 21.15 -1.13 -3.89
CA LEU A 29 20.57 -0.88 -5.21
C LEU A 29 19.69 0.37 -5.24
N VAL A 30 19.13 0.78 -4.09
CA VAL A 30 18.19 1.90 -3.98
C VAL A 30 18.74 3.09 -3.16
N LYS A 31 20.01 3.06 -2.75
CA LYS A 31 20.61 4.07 -1.87
C LYS A 31 20.50 5.51 -2.39
N ASP A 32 20.56 5.70 -3.71
CA ASP A 32 20.54 6.99 -4.37
C ASP A 32 19.19 7.34 -5.00
N THR A 33 18.10 6.64 -4.60
CA THR A 33 16.76 6.96 -5.08
C THR A 33 16.16 8.15 -4.36
N GLU A 34 15.39 8.97 -5.08
CA GLU A 34 14.57 10.04 -4.51
C GLU A 34 13.18 9.53 -4.12
N ASN A 35 12.80 8.33 -4.58
CA ASN A 35 11.52 7.73 -4.30
C ASN A 35 11.50 7.12 -2.90
N GLU A 36 10.36 7.20 -2.21
CA GLU A 36 10.18 6.53 -0.92
C GLU A 36 10.03 5.03 -1.13
N VAL A 37 10.82 4.23 -0.41
CA VAL A 37 10.87 2.77 -0.54
C VAL A 37 10.33 2.14 0.74
N ILE A 38 9.28 1.33 0.61
CA ILE A 38 8.63 0.63 1.72
C ILE A 38 8.65 -0.87 1.43
N LEU A 39 8.93 -1.69 2.44
CA LEU A 39 8.76 -3.14 2.40
C LEU A 39 7.73 -3.55 3.46
N CYS A 40 6.60 -4.08 3.02
CA CYS A 40 5.57 -4.65 3.88
C CYS A 40 5.77 -6.16 3.96
N VAL A 41 6.29 -6.60 5.11
CA VAL A 41 6.77 -7.97 5.35
C VAL A 41 5.86 -8.73 6.30
N PRO A 42 5.87 -10.09 6.30
CA PRO A 42 5.19 -10.90 7.31
C PRO A 42 5.60 -10.52 8.74
N TYR A 43 4.72 -10.76 9.71
CA TYR A 43 5.00 -10.45 11.12
C TYR A 43 6.28 -11.13 11.65
N THR A 44 6.56 -12.36 11.18
CA THR A 44 7.75 -13.13 11.54
C THR A 44 9.05 -12.48 11.13
N ASP A 45 9.01 -11.62 10.10
CA ASP A 45 10.18 -11.01 9.48
C ASP A 45 10.42 -9.57 9.96
N LEU A 46 9.42 -8.96 10.63
CA LEU A 46 9.45 -7.53 10.99
C LEU A 46 10.70 -7.15 11.79
N PHE A 47 11.02 -7.91 12.83
CA PHE A 47 12.17 -7.59 13.69
C PHE A 47 13.50 -7.64 12.92
N TYR A 48 13.68 -8.68 12.11
CA TYR A 48 14.88 -8.85 11.29
C TYR A 48 14.95 -7.81 10.17
N ALA A 49 13.82 -7.50 9.55
CA ALA A 49 13.73 -6.47 8.52
C ALA A 49 14.09 -5.09 9.07
N LEU A 50 13.58 -4.73 10.25
CA LEU A 50 13.89 -3.47 10.92
C LEU A 50 15.37 -3.35 11.27
N MET A 51 16.00 -4.41 11.78
CA MET A 51 17.43 -4.41 12.08
C MET A 51 18.29 -4.18 10.84
N HIS A 52 17.93 -4.80 9.69
CA HIS A 52 18.71 -4.69 8.46
C HIS A 52 18.37 -3.44 7.63
N ALA A 53 17.22 -2.81 7.87
CA ALA A 53 16.85 -1.54 7.27
C ALA A 53 17.42 -0.33 8.03
N GLN A 54 17.96 -0.52 9.22
CA GLN A 54 18.60 0.54 10.01
C GLN A 54 19.71 1.20 9.18
N ASP A 55 19.79 2.54 9.24
CA ASP A 55 20.73 3.37 8.47
C ASP A 55 20.60 3.26 6.94
N THR A 56 19.46 2.76 6.46
CA THR A 56 19.10 2.76 5.03
C THR A 56 17.92 3.70 4.75
N ASN A 57 17.60 3.90 3.47
CA ASN A 57 16.42 4.64 3.05
C ASN A 57 15.15 3.75 2.90
N ILE A 58 15.22 2.47 3.33
CA ILE A 58 14.09 1.53 3.26
C ILE A 58 13.27 1.65 4.55
N LYS A 59 11.95 1.84 4.38
CA LYS A 59 10.97 1.83 5.47
C LYS A 59 10.32 0.48 5.58
N ILE A 60 9.99 0.07 6.81
CA ILE A 60 9.35 -1.23 7.05
C ILE A 60 7.89 -1.03 7.43
N GLY A 61 7.04 -1.82 6.80
CA GLY A 61 5.61 -1.89 7.03
C GLY A 61 5.15 -3.30 7.42
N ALA A 62 4.02 -3.36 8.11
CA ALA A 62 3.29 -4.60 8.35
C ALA A 62 2.20 -4.81 7.28
N GLN A 63 1.76 -6.06 7.10
CA GLN A 63 0.74 -6.42 6.10
C GLN A 63 -0.69 -6.38 6.63
N ASN A 64 -0.86 -6.17 7.93
CA ASN A 64 -2.14 -6.06 8.63
C ASN A 64 -1.91 -5.56 10.06
N MET A 65 -2.98 -5.18 10.73
CA MET A 65 -3.05 -4.99 12.19
C MET A 65 -4.48 -5.19 12.68
N HIS A 66 -4.64 -5.49 13.98
CA HIS A 66 -5.96 -5.45 14.63
C HIS A 66 -6.29 -4.01 15.09
N PHE A 67 -7.56 -3.66 15.10
CA PHE A 67 -8.00 -2.32 15.52
C PHE A 67 -8.03 -2.12 17.05
N ALA A 68 -8.11 -3.20 17.85
CA ALA A 68 -8.05 -3.08 19.30
C ALA A 68 -6.59 -3.02 19.79
N GLU A 69 -6.33 -2.20 20.79
CA GLU A 69 -4.99 -2.04 21.39
C GLU A 69 -4.52 -3.32 22.08
N LYS A 70 -5.44 -4.03 22.75
CA LYS A 70 -5.19 -5.29 23.48
C LYS A 70 -6.50 -6.02 23.73
N GLY A 71 -6.44 -7.29 24.09
CA GLY A 71 -7.63 -8.04 24.49
C GLY A 71 -7.58 -9.53 24.13
N ALA A 72 -8.74 -10.17 24.19
CA ALA A 72 -8.90 -11.58 23.89
C ALA A 72 -9.04 -11.80 22.37
N TYR A 73 -7.97 -11.55 21.64
CA TYR A 73 -7.86 -11.67 20.19
C TYR A 73 -6.67 -12.56 19.83
N THR A 74 -6.75 -13.82 20.19
CA THR A 74 -5.66 -14.80 20.01
C THR A 74 -5.18 -14.84 18.56
N GLY A 75 -3.87 -14.60 18.34
CA GLY A 75 -3.23 -14.58 17.02
C GLY A 75 -3.16 -13.20 16.36
N GLU A 76 -3.85 -12.19 16.88
CA GLU A 76 -3.81 -10.82 16.33
C GLU A 76 -2.62 -10.00 16.86
N VAL A 77 -2.22 -9.02 16.05
CA VAL A 77 -1.17 -8.05 16.37
C VAL A 77 -1.76 -6.65 16.34
N SER A 78 -1.60 -5.89 17.44
CA SER A 78 -2.13 -4.52 17.54
C SER A 78 -1.17 -3.48 16.94
N GLY A 79 -1.70 -2.28 16.63
CA GLY A 79 -0.89 -1.15 16.18
C GLY A 79 0.21 -0.78 17.18
N LYS A 80 -0.07 -0.84 18.49
CA LYS A 80 0.91 -0.59 19.54
C LYS A 80 2.08 -1.56 19.52
N MET A 81 1.81 -2.86 19.30
CA MET A 81 2.86 -3.88 19.17
C MET A 81 3.77 -3.59 17.96
N LEU A 82 3.19 -3.15 16.84
CA LEU A 82 3.94 -2.78 15.64
C LEU A 82 4.78 -1.53 15.87
N LYS A 83 4.20 -0.49 16.47
CA LYS A 83 4.90 0.77 16.75
C LYS A 83 6.10 0.60 17.66
N VAL A 84 5.96 -0.17 18.72
CA VAL A 84 7.04 -0.39 19.72
C VAL A 84 8.27 -1.04 19.11
N ILE A 85 8.12 -1.91 18.11
CA ILE A 85 9.26 -2.51 17.39
C ILE A 85 9.83 -1.64 16.28
N GLY A 86 9.19 -0.50 15.95
CA GLY A 86 9.70 0.47 14.97
C GLY A 86 9.05 0.42 13.59
N VAL A 87 7.93 -0.30 13.42
CA VAL A 87 7.17 -0.30 12.16
C VAL A 87 6.61 1.10 11.90
N GLU A 88 6.69 1.56 10.64
CA GLU A 88 6.19 2.88 10.24
C GLU A 88 4.88 2.80 9.43
N TYR A 89 4.70 1.76 8.63
CA TYR A 89 3.58 1.59 7.70
C TYR A 89 2.77 0.34 7.99
N VAL A 90 1.51 0.33 7.58
CA VAL A 90 0.68 -0.87 7.66
C VAL A 90 -0.29 -0.94 6.49
N ILE A 91 -0.34 -2.08 5.80
CA ILE A 91 -1.37 -2.36 4.79
C ILE A 91 -2.69 -2.68 5.51
N ILE A 92 -3.78 -2.06 5.06
CA ILE A 92 -5.13 -2.26 5.61
C ILE A 92 -6.10 -2.47 4.46
N GLY A 93 -6.98 -3.47 4.58
CA GLY A 93 -8.04 -3.71 3.60
C GLY A 93 -7.57 -4.35 2.30
N HIS A 94 -6.39 -4.99 2.27
CA HIS A 94 -5.92 -5.69 1.07
C HIS A 94 -6.96 -6.67 0.55
N SER A 95 -7.11 -6.78 -0.78
CA SER A 95 -8.13 -7.62 -1.43
C SER A 95 -8.15 -9.06 -0.94
N GLU A 96 -7.00 -9.68 -0.72
CA GLU A 96 -6.89 -11.03 -0.16
C GLU A 96 -7.50 -11.12 1.26
N ARG A 97 -7.35 -10.08 2.09
CA ARG A 97 -7.94 -10.07 3.43
C ARG A 97 -9.45 -9.88 3.39
N ARG A 98 -9.94 -9.06 2.47
CA ARG A 98 -11.39 -8.91 2.24
C ARG A 98 -11.99 -10.23 1.75
N GLN A 99 -11.30 -10.93 0.85
CA GLN A 99 -11.79 -12.17 0.22
C GLN A 99 -11.70 -13.38 1.15
N TYR A 100 -10.58 -13.56 1.87
CA TYR A 100 -10.30 -14.80 2.62
C TYR A 100 -10.46 -14.68 4.13
N PHE A 101 -10.45 -13.46 4.68
CA PHE A 101 -10.43 -13.21 6.13
C PHE A 101 -11.56 -12.29 6.60
N ASN A 102 -12.62 -12.14 5.82
CA ASN A 102 -13.84 -11.37 6.15
C ASN A 102 -13.55 -9.90 6.56
N GLU A 103 -12.51 -9.28 6.02
CA GLU A 103 -12.25 -7.88 6.28
C GLU A 103 -13.27 -7.01 5.54
N THR A 104 -14.01 -6.18 6.28
CA THR A 104 -15.09 -5.32 5.78
C THR A 104 -14.66 -3.85 5.75
N ASP A 105 -15.40 -2.99 5.04
CA ASP A 105 -15.12 -1.56 5.04
C ASP A 105 -15.20 -0.95 6.45
N GLU A 106 -16.10 -1.46 7.30
CA GLU A 106 -16.19 -1.05 8.70
C GLU A 106 -14.92 -1.44 9.49
N SER A 107 -14.42 -2.67 9.33
CA SER A 107 -13.19 -3.11 10.00
C SER A 107 -11.96 -2.34 9.47
N VAL A 108 -11.94 -2.02 8.17
CA VAL A 108 -10.90 -1.19 7.55
C VAL A 108 -10.88 0.20 8.18
N ASN A 109 -12.01 0.89 8.31
CA ASN A 109 -12.09 2.19 8.96
C ASN A 109 -11.59 2.17 10.40
N LYS A 110 -12.02 1.17 11.19
CA LYS A 110 -11.54 0.98 12.57
C LYS A 110 -10.02 0.81 12.62
N LYS A 111 -9.44 0.03 11.70
CA LYS A 111 -7.99 -0.19 11.61
C LYS A 111 -7.25 1.08 11.19
N VAL A 112 -7.80 1.87 10.25
CA VAL A 112 -7.20 3.14 9.82
C VAL A 112 -7.13 4.12 10.99
N LYS A 113 -8.19 4.26 11.78
CA LYS A 113 -8.22 5.10 13.00
C LYS A 113 -7.19 4.61 14.01
N ALA A 114 -7.18 3.30 14.29
CA ALA A 114 -6.21 2.71 15.22
C ALA A 114 -4.75 2.83 14.73
N ALA A 115 -4.50 2.84 13.42
CA ALA A 115 -3.16 3.10 12.88
C ALA A 115 -2.69 4.51 13.26
N PHE A 116 -3.53 5.53 13.08
CA PHE A 116 -3.19 6.90 13.48
C PHE A 116 -3.04 7.07 15.00
N GLU A 117 -3.87 6.41 15.80
CA GLU A 117 -3.74 6.39 17.26
C GLU A 117 -2.39 5.83 17.73
N ASN A 118 -1.78 4.98 16.93
CA ASN A 118 -0.48 4.38 17.18
C ASN A 118 0.64 4.96 16.31
N GLU A 119 0.44 6.12 15.69
CA GLU A 119 1.42 6.83 14.86
C GLU A 119 1.97 5.95 13.70
N LEU A 120 1.14 5.05 13.16
CA LEU A 120 1.42 4.29 11.96
C LEU A 120 0.79 4.98 10.74
N LYS A 121 1.44 4.85 9.59
CA LYS A 121 0.92 5.37 8.32
C LYS A 121 0.19 4.25 7.57
N PRO A 122 -1.14 4.34 7.38
CA PRO A 122 -1.90 3.30 6.70
C PRO A 122 -1.72 3.37 5.18
N ILE A 123 -1.53 2.19 4.56
CA ILE A 123 -1.68 1.95 3.12
C ILE A 123 -3.01 1.23 2.95
N VAL A 124 -4.04 1.97 2.51
CA VAL A 124 -5.42 1.48 2.44
C VAL A 124 -5.71 0.96 1.05
N CYS A 125 -6.02 -0.32 0.95
CA CYS A 125 -6.35 -0.98 -0.31
C CYS A 125 -7.85 -0.86 -0.63
N VAL A 126 -8.12 -0.44 -1.87
CA VAL A 126 -9.47 -0.34 -2.44
C VAL A 126 -9.45 -0.91 -3.86
N GLY A 127 -10.54 -1.55 -4.27
CA GLY A 127 -10.60 -2.12 -5.62
C GLY A 127 -11.87 -2.89 -5.89
N GLU A 128 -12.16 -3.08 -7.17
CA GLU A 128 -13.32 -3.78 -7.68
C GLU A 128 -12.97 -5.17 -8.21
N THR A 129 -13.96 -6.07 -8.15
CA THR A 129 -13.90 -7.39 -8.80
C THR A 129 -14.15 -7.28 -10.30
N LEU A 130 -13.88 -8.37 -11.05
CA LEU A 130 -14.17 -8.44 -12.48
C LEU A 130 -15.66 -8.22 -12.76
N GLU A 131 -16.54 -8.85 -12.00
CA GLU A 131 -17.98 -8.70 -12.14
C GLU A 131 -18.45 -7.26 -11.95
N GLN A 132 -17.91 -6.57 -10.93
CA GLN A 132 -18.21 -5.16 -10.67
C GLN A 132 -17.72 -4.26 -11.82
N ARG A 133 -16.54 -4.55 -12.37
CA ARG A 133 -16.00 -3.83 -13.52
C ARG A 133 -16.85 -4.03 -14.77
N GLU A 134 -17.20 -5.25 -15.10
CA GLU A 134 -18.04 -5.58 -16.26
C GLU A 134 -19.45 -4.98 -16.15
N SER A 135 -19.92 -4.79 -14.91
CA SER A 135 -21.20 -4.11 -14.62
C SER A 135 -21.08 -2.58 -14.61
N GLY A 136 -19.91 -1.99 -14.93
CA GLY A 136 -19.71 -0.53 -14.96
C GLY A 136 -19.70 0.11 -13.57
N LEU A 137 -19.44 -0.65 -12.51
CA LEU A 137 -19.52 -0.17 -11.12
C LEU A 137 -18.16 0.26 -10.53
N THR A 138 -17.07 0.22 -11.28
CA THR A 138 -15.70 0.50 -10.82
C THR A 138 -15.65 1.80 -9.99
N GLU A 139 -16.01 2.94 -10.59
CA GLU A 139 -15.92 4.24 -9.89
C GLU A 139 -16.74 4.24 -8.59
N LYS A 140 -17.97 3.73 -8.64
CA LYS A 140 -18.84 3.67 -7.47
C LYS A 140 -18.22 2.83 -6.33
N ILE A 141 -17.63 1.69 -6.65
CA ILE A 141 -17.03 0.79 -5.65
C ILE A 141 -15.79 1.44 -5.02
N ILE A 142 -14.83 1.88 -5.84
CA ILE A 142 -13.55 2.40 -5.32
C ILE A 142 -13.73 3.71 -4.54
N THR A 143 -14.61 4.60 -4.98
CA THR A 143 -14.90 5.84 -4.25
C THR A 143 -15.65 5.55 -2.95
N ASN A 144 -16.61 4.63 -2.95
CA ASN A 144 -17.31 4.25 -1.72
C ASN A 144 -16.38 3.59 -0.69
N GLN A 145 -15.53 2.65 -1.10
CA GLN A 145 -14.52 2.05 -0.21
C GLN A 145 -13.57 3.11 0.36
N THR A 146 -13.13 4.06 -0.47
CA THR A 146 -12.28 5.17 -0.04
C THR A 146 -12.99 6.05 0.99
N ARG A 147 -14.23 6.46 0.74
CA ARG A 147 -15.03 7.27 1.68
C ARG A 147 -15.18 6.58 3.03
N LEU A 148 -15.57 5.30 3.01
CA LEU A 148 -15.77 4.54 4.23
C LEU A 148 -14.45 4.36 5.01
N ALA A 149 -13.34 4.11 4.33
CA ALA A 149 -12.04 3.99 4.97
C ALA A 149 -11.58 5.30 5.63
N LEU A 150 -11.88 6.46 5.02
CA LEU A 150 -11.48 7.78 5.48
C LEU A 150 -12.50 8.44 6.42
N ASP A 151 -13.66 7.82 6.65
CA ASP A 151 -14.73 8.41 7.45
C ASP A 151 -14.29 8.75 8.86
N GLY A 152 -14.55 10.00 9.28
CA GLY A 152 -14.19 10.53 10.60
C GLY A 152 -12.71 10.91 10.77
N LEU A 153 -11.88 10.87 9.71
CA LEU A 153 -10.50 11.37 9.76
C LEU A 153 -10.46 12.90 9.57
N SER A 154 -9.51 13.54 10.21
CA SER A 154 -9.17 14.93 9.96
C SER A 154 -8.41 15.10 8.64
N ASN A 155 -8.42 16.32 8.06
CA ASN A 155 -7.64 16.64 6.86
C ASN A 155 -6.15 16.28 7.02
N ALA A 156 -5.58 16.54 8.20
CA ALA A 156 -4.18 16.21 8.49
C ALA A 156 -3.91 14.69 8.48
N GLN A 157 -4.85 13.89 8.94
CA GLN A 157 -4.75 12.42 8.85
C GLN A 157 -4.90 11.94 7.41
N VAL A 158 -5.88 12.44 6.66
CA VAL A 158 -6.10 12.06 5.25
C VAL A 158 -4.86 12.32 4.40
N LYS A 159 -4.17 13.45 4.57
CA LYS A 159 -2.89 13.74 3.88
C LYS A 159 -1.79 12.70 4.15
N ASN A 160 -1.90 11.95 5.24
CA ASN A 160 -0.93 10.93 5.65
C ASN A 160 -1.40 9.50 5.34
N VAL A 161 -2.56 9.32 4.72
CA VAL A 161 -2.98 8.02 4.17
C VAL A 161 -2.33 7.82 2.81
N ILE A 162 -1.93 6.60 2.53
CA ILE A 162 -1.64 6.15 1.16
C ILE A 162 -2.84 5.29 0.73
N ILE A 163 -3.44 5.60 -0.42
CA ILE A 163 -4.48 4.74 -1.02
C ILE A 163 -3.80 3.85 -2.05
N ALA A 164 -4.08 2.55 -2.03
CA ALA A 164 -3.62 1.61 -3.04
C ALA A 164 -4.82 1.09 -3.84
N TYR A 165 -4.94 1.50 -5.10
CA TYR A 165 -5.98 0.99 -5.99
C TYR A 165 -5.58 -0.37 -6.54
N GLU A 166 -6.34 -1.39 -6.19
CA GLU A 166 -6.15 -2.77 -6.60
C GLU A 166 -7.25 -3.20 -7.60
N PRO A 167 -7.02 -3.21 -8.93
CA PRO A 167 -7.92 -3.90 -9.85
C PRO A 167 -7.85 -5.40 -9.57
N ILE A 168 -8.75 -5.92 -8.71
CA ILE A 168 -8.67 -7.30 -8.17
C ILE A 168 -8.62 -8.33 -9.30
N TRP A 169 -9.33 -8.05 -10.40
CA TRP A 169 -9.33 -8.86 -11.63
C TRP A 169 -7.99 -8.94 -12.35
N ALA A 170 -7.06 -8.02 -12.05
CA ALA A 170 -5.71 -8.00 -12.64
C ALA A 170 -4.62 -8.54 -11.68
N ILE A 171 -4.98 -8.94 -10.45
CA ILE A 171 -4.00 -9.46 -9.48
C ILE A 171 -3.81 -10.95 -9.69
N GLY A 172 -2.59 -11.37 -10.08
CA GLY A 172 -2.23 -12.79 -10.21
C GLY A 172 -2.90 -13.54 -11.37
N THR A 173 -3.68 -12.86 -12.22
CA THR A 173 -4.43 -13.47 -13.33
C THR A 173 -3.69 -13.42 -14.67
N GLY A 174 -2.58 -12.72 -14.74
CA GLY A 174 -1.89 -12.42 -16.01
C GLY A 174 -2.55 -11.29 -16.83
N LYS A 175 -3.73 -10.82 -16.44
CA LYS A 175 -4.35 -9.61 -17.01
C LYS A 175 -3.72 -8.37 -16.38
N THR A 176 -3.58 -7.30 -17.15
CA THR A 176 -3.10 -6.00 -16.68
C THR A 176 -4.09 -4.93 -17.10
N ALA A 177 -4.39 -3.98 -16.22
CA ALA A 177 -5.03 -2.75 -16.63
C ALA A 177 -4.05 -1.97 -17.53
N THR A 178 -4.56 -1.24 -18.50
CA THR A 178 -3.74 -0.27 -19.22
C THR A 178 -3.32 0.85 -18.26
N SER A 179 -2.25 1.57 -18.56
CA SER A 179 -1.83 2.74 -17.77
C SER A 179 -2.92 3.81 -17.74
N GLU A 180 -3.66 3.97 -18.84
CA GLU A 180 -4.81 4.88 -18.94
C GLU A 180 -5.97 4.44 -18.03
N ASP A 181 -6.38 3.17 -18.06
CA ASP A 181 -7.44 2.64 -17.19
C ASP A 181 -7.08 2.80 -15.70
N ALA A 182 -5.83 2.48 -15.35
CA ALA A 182 -5.32 2.62 -13.99
C ALA A 182 -5.35 4.09 -13.55
N ASN A 183 -4.87 4.99 -14.40
CA ASN A 183 -4.86 6.42 -14.12
C ASN A 183 -6.27 6.99 -13.99
N ASN A 184 -7.21 6.60 -14.85
CA ASN A 184 -8.60 7.05 -14.79
C ASN A 184 -9.29 6.63 -13.48
N SER A 185 -9.08 5.40 -13.03
CA SER A 185 -9.61 4.91 -11.75
C SER A 185 -9.03 5.69 -10.57
N ILE A 186 -7.71 5.92 -10.57
CA ILE A 186 -7.02 6.67 -9.51
C ILE A 186 -7.44 8.15 -9.53
N LYS A 187 -7.62 8.75 -10.70
CA LYS A 187 -8.15 10.10 -10.86
C LYS A 187 -9.56 10.23 -10.28
N ALA A 188 -10.42 9.22 -10.46
CA ALA A 188 -11.76 9.21 -9.85
C ALA A 188 -11.70 9.19 -8.32
N ILE A 189 -10.80 8.38 -7.73
CA ILE A 189 -10.55 8.38 -6.28
C ILE A 189 -10.10 9.78 -5.80
N ARG A 190 -9.12 10.38 -6.47
CA ARG A 190 -8.60 11.71 -6.13
C ARG A 190 -9.67 12.79 -6.25
N ALA A 191 -10.47 12.76 -7.31
CA ALA A 191 -11.58 13.70 -7.52
C ALA A 191 -12.64 13.58 -6.41
N ASP A 192 -12.87 12.38 -5.90
CA ASP A 192 -13.80 12.16 -4.79
C ASP A 192 -13.25 12.67 -3.46
N ILE A 193 -11.97 12.44 -3.17
CA ILE A 193 -11.27 13.04 -2.01
C ILE A 193 -11.33 14.57 -2.08
N LYS A 194 -11.11 15.16 -3.26
CA LYS A 194 -11.23 16.61 -3.48
C LYS A 194 -12.62 17.14 -3.09
N LYS A 195 -13.70 16.44 -3.48
CA LYS A 195 -15.07 16.83 -3.14
C LYS A 195 -15.34 16.86 -1.63
N ILE A 196 -14.69 15.96 -0.87
CA ILE A 196 -14.96 15.79 0.57
C ILE A 196 -14.00 16.63 1.42
N TYR A 197 -12.71 16.66 1.08
CA TYR A 197 -11.63 17.21 1.91
C TYR A 197 -10.96 18.46 1.32
N GLY A 198 -11.35 18.85 0.08
CA GLY A 198 -10.82 20.02 -0.62
C GLY A 198 -9.57 19.74 -1.45
N ASP A 199 -9.19 20.76 -2.25
CA ASP A 199 -8.10 20.67 -3.23
C ASP A 199 -6.75 20.35 -2.58
N GLU A 200 -6.41 21.04 -1.53
CA GLU A 200 -5.12 20.89 -0.84
C GLU A 200 -4.90 19.45 -0.35
N VAL A 201 -5.92 18.84 0.27
CA VAL A 201 -5.84 17.46 0.74
C VAL A 201 -5.71 16.48 -0.42
N ALA A 202 -6.50 16.66 -1.48
CA ALA A 202 -6.46 15.79 -2.65
C ALA A 202 -5.13 15.84 -3.39
N GLU A 203 -4.45 17.01 -3.40
CA GLU A 203 -3.11 17.15 -3.99
C GLU A 203 -2.00 16.54 -3.12
N ASP A 204 -2.19 16.45 -1.81
CA ASP A 204 -1.19 15.88 -0.90
C ASP A 204 -1.31 14.36 -0.73
N VAL A 205 -2.53 13.78 -0.87
CA VAL A 205 -2.77 12.35 -0.74
C VAL A 205 -2.02 11.57 -1.82
N ILE A 206 -1.27 10.55 -1.37
CA ILE A 206 -0.58 9.61 -2.26
C ILE A 206 -1.53 8.49 -2.68
N ILE A 207 -1.62 8.24 -3.99
CA ILE A 207 -2.44 7.15 -4.52
C ILE A 207 -1.56 6.25 -5.39
N GLN A 208 -1.40 5.01 -4.94
CA GLN A 208 -0.61 3.96 -5.60
C GLN A 208 -1.46 3.11 -6.53
N TYR A 209 -0.84 2.56 -7.55
CA TYR A 209 -1.40 1.46 -8.32
C TYR A 209 -0.97 0.12 -7.71
N GLY A 210 -1.94 -0.73 -7.37
CA GLY A 210 -1.75 -2.04 -6.72
C GLY A 210 -2.03 -3.25 -7.62
N GLY A 211 -2.15 -3.06 -8.91
CA GLY A 211 -2.24 -4.15 -9.89
C GLY A 211 -0.86 -4.72 -10.25
N SER A 212 -0.75 -5.36 -11.42
CA SER A 212 0.50 -5.96 -11.88
C SER A 212 1.53 -4.91 -12.29
N VAL A 213 2.50 -4.64 -11.43
CA VAL A 213 3.66 -3.77 -11.70
C VAL A 213 4.90 -4.62 -11.93
N LYS A 214 5.64 -4.31 -13.00
CA LYS A 214 6.93 -4.92 -13.37
C LYS A 214 7.90 -3.80 -13.76
N SER A 215 9.20 -4.09 -13.81
CA SER A 215 10.20 -3.11 -14.28
C SER A 215 9.91 -2.61 -15.71
N THR A 216 9.28 -3.43 -16.54
CA THR A 216 8.95 -3.10 -17.93
C THR A 216 7.77 -2.14 -18.12
N ASN A 217 6.88 -1.99 -17.12
CA ASN A 217 5.73 -1.08 -17.21
C ASN A 217 5.70 0.01 -16.12
N ALA A 218 6.62 -0.04 -15.17
CA ALA A 218 6.65 0.88 -14.03
C ALA A 218 6.80 2.35 -14.49
N LYS A 219 7.65 2.62 -15.48
CA LYS A 219 7.84 3.96 -16.02
C LYS A 219 6.54 4.51 -16.61
N GLU A 220 5.91 3.77 -17.52
CA GLU A 220 4.66 4.17 -18.15
C GLU A 220 3.56 4.45 -17.11
N LEU A 221 3.41 3.58 -16.09
CA LEU A 221 2.43 3.75 -15.04
C LEU A 221 2.71 4.99 -14.17
N PHE A 222 3.94 5.14 -13.69
CA PHE A 222 4.26 6.16 -12.68
C PHE A 222 4.50 7.56 -13.26
N GLU A 223 4.63 7.70 -14.58
CA GLU A 223 4.69 8.98 -15.28
C GLU A 223 3.29 9.54 -15.60
N THR A 224 2.20 8.80 -15.36
CA THR A 224 0.84 9.31 -15.49
C THR A 224 0.52 10.37 -14.42
N SER A 225 -0.51 11.17 -14.65
CA SER A 225 -0.80 12.37 -13.83
C SER A 225 -1.21 12.09 -12.40
N ASP A 226 -1.89 10.96 -12.15
CA ASP A 226 -2.55 10.69 -10.86
C ASP A 226 -1.95 9.52 -10.09
N ILE A 227 -1.09 8.70 -10.71
CA ILE A 227 -0.42 7.58 -10.05
C ILE A 227 0.85 8.05 -9.34
N ASP A 228 0.89 7.92 -8.01
CA ASP A 228 2.00 8.38 -7.17
C ASP A 228 2.96 7.24 -6.76
N GLY A 229 2.96 6.15 -7.50
CA GLY A 229 3.80 4.98 -7.26
C GLY A 229 3.02 3.68 -7.27
N GLY A 230 3.54 2.66 -6.59
CA GLY A 230 2.92 1.33 -6.63
C GLY A 230 2.99 0.52 -5.35
N LEU A 231 1.95 -0.30 -5.14
CA LEU A 231 1.97 -1.40 -4.17
C LEU A 231 2.27 -2.69 -4.94
N VAL A 232 3.52 -3.14 -4.88
CA VAL A 232 4.09 -4.17 -5.76
C VAL A 232 4.07 -5.53 -5.07
N GLY A 233 3.42 -6.52 -5.69
CA GLY A 233 3.40 -7.91 -5.19
C GLY A 233 4.64 -8.71 -5.64
N GLY A 234 4.46 -9.74 -6.46
CA GLY A 234 5.48 -10.73 -6.82
C GLY A 234 6.83 -10.17 -7.28
N ALA A 235 6.85 -9.07 -8.04
CA ALA A 235 8.10 -8.42 -8.45
C ALA A 235 8.91 -7.85 -7.27
N SER A 236 8.27 -7.60 -6.12
CA SER A 236 8.96 -7.16 -4.90
C SER A 236 9.67 -8.28 -4.15
N LEU A 237 9.55 -9.54 -4.58
CA LEU A 237 10.27 -10.67 -3.98
C LEU A 237 11.69 -10.85 -4.54
N ILE A 238 12.05 -10.12 -5.60
CA ILE A 238 13.36 -10.17 -6.24
C ILE A 238 13.99 -8.78 -6.11
N PRO A 239 15.06 -8.61 -5.30
CA PRO A 239 15.61 -7.28 -4.99
C PRO A 239 16.05 -6.50 -6.22
N GLU A 240 16.61 -7.15 -7.24
CA GLU A 240 17.02 -6.50 -8.48
C GLU A 240 15.83 -6.02 -9.31
N GLU A 241 14.77 -6.80 -9.35
CA GLU A 241 13.55 -6.43 -10.09
C GLU A 241 12.83 -5.29 -9.39
N PHE A 242 12.71 -5.37 -8.06
CA PHE A 242 12.12 -4.30 -7.26
C PHE A 242 12.94 -3.01 -7.34
N ALA A 243 14.26 -3.10 -7.31
CA ALA A 243 15.14 -1.95 -7.46
C ALA A 243 14.96 -1.24 -8.83
N LYS A 244 14.72 -1.97 -9.92
CA LYS A 244 14.41 -1.37 -11.23
C LYS A 244 13.06 -0.63 -11.20
N ILE A 245 12.06 -1.17 -10.48
CA ILE A 245 10.77 -0.51 -10.30
C ILE A 245 10.94 0.75 -9.46
N VAL A 246 11.70 0.70 -8.37
CA VAL A 246 12.01 1.86 -7.52
C VAL A 246 12.73 2.95 -8.31
N ASN A 247 13.67 2.59 -9.17
CA ASN A 247 14.48 3.49 -9.97
C ASN A 247 13.93 3.67 -11.41
N TYR A 248 12.62 3.56 -11.62
CA TYR A 248 11.97 3.57 -12.94
C TYR A 248 12.31 4.79 -13.82
N ASN A 249 12.77 5.87 -13.22
CA ASN A 249 13.10 7.14 -13.86
C ASN A 249 14.61 7.37 -14.09
N LYS A 250 15.44 6.35 -13.81
CA LYS A 250 16.89 6.38 -14.04
C LYS A 250 17.29 5.71 -15.35
#